data_83d645d96838be5bf2a87c8438cd8f15
#
_entry.id   83d645d96838be5bf2a87c8438cd8f15
#
_cell.length_a   1.000
_cell.length_b   1.000
_cell.length_c   1.000
_cell.angle_alpha   90.00
_cell.angle_beta   90.00
_cell.angle_gamma   90.00
#
_symmetry.space_group_name_H-M   'P 1'
#
loop_
_entity.id
_entity.type
_entity.pdbx_description
1 polymer ?
#
loop_
_entity_poly.entity_id
_entity_poly.type
_entity_poly.pdbx_seq_one_letter_code
_entity_poly.pdbx_strand_id
1 'polypeptide(L)'
;MNSATRTLLIDGPAGAIDLALDLPTGVPVGAAVIAHPHPLFGGTRDNKVVQTLARAMVALGYTSWRPNFRGVGQSAGVHDEGVGETDDLLAVVAHARAHAASIGVARPRLVLAGFSFGSYVQTRVAARLRERGHPADRLVLVGAAVSRFDVGSVPADTLVVHGEVDDTVPLQAVFDWARRQELPVVVLPGADHFFHRKLTLLKRIVLGALGAAAAADAGTAPDSPASGER
;
A
#
# COMPACT_ATOMS: atom_id res chain seq x y z
N MET A 1 8.76 -7.44 -15.57
CA MET A 1 7.33 -7.79 -15.38
C MET A 1 7.28 -9.28 -15.07
N ASN A 2 6.49 -9.67 -14.11
CA ASN A 2 6.22 -11.08 -13.86
C ASN A 2 5.30 -11.56 -15.00
N SER A 3 5.47 -12.77 -15.52
CA SER A 3 4.67 -13.32 -16.64
C SER A 3 3.15 -13.42 -16.35
N ALA A 4 2.73 -13.08 -15.15
CA ALA A 4 1.34 -13.09 -14.67
C ALA A 4 0.74 -11.69 -14.43
N THR A 5 1.44 -10.58 -14.76
CA THR A 5 0.89 -9.24 -14.62
C THR A 5 -0.15 -8.97 -15.71
N ARG A 6 -1.36 -8.60 -15.33
CA ARG A 6 -2.44 -8.18 -16.22
C ARG A 6 -2.57 -6.65 -16.19
N THR A 7 -2.72 -6.02 -17.34
CA THR A 7 -3.09 -4.60 -17.44
C THR A 7 -4.60 -4.49 -17.60
N LEU A 8 -5.21 -3.58 -16.84
CA LEU A 8 -6.65 -3.34 -16.83
C LEU A 8 -6.92 -1.84 -16.92
N LEU A 9 -8.06 -1.49 -17.51
CA LEU A 9 -8.68 -0.19 -17.34
C LEU A 9 -9.96 -0.39 -16.54
N ILE A 10 -10.12 0.36 -15.46
CA ILE A 10 -11.33 0.38 -14.65
C ILE A 10 -11.92 1.78 -14.62
N ASP A 11 -13.21 1.90 -14.33
CA ASP A 11 -13.86 3.19 -14.19
C ASP A 11 -13.45 3.87 -12.88
N GLY A 12 -13.13 5.13 -12.95
CA GLY A 12 -12.80 6.00 -11.82
C GLY A 12 -13.49 7.36 -11.91
N PRO A 13 -13.37 8.20 -10.87
CA PRO A 13 -14.04 9.50 -10.79
C PRO A 13 -13.68 10.48 -11.92
N ALA A 14 -12.45 10.44 -12.42
CA ALA A 14 -11.98 11.29 -13.51
C ALA A 14 -12.03 10.60 -14.89
N GLY A 15 -12.58 9.40 -14.98
CA GLY A 15 -12.57 8.52 -16.16
C GLY A 15 -11.78 7.26 -15.92
N ALA A 16 -11.21 6.66 -16.96
CA ALA A 16 -10.47 5.41 -16.84
C ALA A 16 -9.26 5.50 -15.90
N ILE A 17 -9.04 4.46 -15.10
CA ILE A 17 -7.84 4.26 -14.30
C ILE A 17 -7.05 3.08 -14.90
N ASP A 18 -5.83 3.35 -15.35
CA ASP A 18 -4.91 2.36 -15.90
C ASP A 18 -4.15 1.68 -14.75
N LEU A 19 -4.32 0.37 -14.58
CA LEU A 19 -3.70 -0.37 -13.50
C LEU A 19 -3.06 -1.69 -13.93
N ALA A 20 -2.09 -2.14 -13.17
CA ALA A 20 -1.50 -3.46 -13.27
C ALA A 20 -1.98 -4.32 -12.09
N LEU A 21 -2.45 -5.53 -12.40
CA LEU A 21 -2.87 -6.54 -11.43
C LEU A 21 -1.89 -7.72 -11.47
N ASP A 22 -1.29 -8.01 -10.32
CA ASP A 22 -0.48 -9.21 -10.11
C ASP A 22 -1.25 -10.18 -9.19
N LEU A 23 -1.28 -11.46 -9.58
CA LEU A 23 -1.99 -12.49 -8.83
C LEU A 23 -1.01 -13.39 -8.05
N PRO A 24 -1.34 -13.79 -6.82
CA PRO A 24 -0.58 -14.80 -6.09
C PRO A 24 -0.85 -16.19 -6.64
N THR A 25 -0.03 -17.16 -6.23
CA THR A 25 -0.31 -18.57 -6.46
C THR A 25 -1.39 -19.03 -5.47
N GLY A 26 -2.44 -19.68 -5.94
CA GLY A 26 -3.56 -20.15 -5.12
C GLY A 26 -4.61 -19.09 -4.82
N VAL A 27 -5.46 -19.37 -3.82
CA VAL A 27 -6.55 -18.47 -3.41
C VAL A 27 -5.97 -17.26 -2.67
N PRO A 28 -6.27 -16.03 -3.10
CA PRO A 28 -5.77 -14.84 -2.42
C PRO A 28 -6.32 -14.71 -0.99
N VAL A 29 -5.49 -14.17 -0.08
CA VAL A 29 -5.91 -13.80 1.28
C VAL A 29 -6.56 -12.42 1.34
N GLY A 30 -6.46 -11.63 0.27
CA GLY A 30 -6.99 -10.28 0.18
C GLY A 30 -6.37 -9.50 -0.97
N ALA A 31 -6.40 -8.17 -0.85
CA ALA A 31 -5.89 -7.25 -1.86
C ALA A 31 -4.90 -6.25 -1.25
N ALA A 32 -3.88 -5.89 -2.02
CA ALA A 32 -2.97 -4.79 -1.71
C ALA A 32 -3.05 -3.73 -2.81
N VAL A 33 -3.39 -2.49 -2.45
CA VAL A 33 -3.38 -1.35 -3.37
C VAL A 33 -2.11 -0.54 -3.15
N ILE A 34 -1.29 -0.39 -4.20
CA ILE A 34 0.06 0.17 -4.10
C ILE A 34 0.17 1.42 -4.95
N ALA A 35 0.40 2.55 -4.29
CA ALA A 35 0.47 3.88 -4.90
C ALA A 35 1.91 4.27 -5.24
N HIS A 36 2.10 4.85 -6.42
CA HIS A 36 3.41 5.24 -6.95
C HIS A 36 3.86 6.65 -6.51
N PRO A 37 5.14 7.04 -6.70
CA PRO A 37 5.63 8.36 -6.36
C PRO A 37 5.03 9.44 -7.28
N HIS A 38 5.44 10.70 -7.05
CA HIS A 38 4.82 11.88 -7.63
C HIS A 38 4.73 11.82 -9.17
N PRO A 39 3.52 11.96 -9.75
CA PRO A 39 3.30 11.81 -11.19
C PRO A 39 4.07 12.82 -12.02
N LEU A 40 4.13 14.10 -11.58
CA LEU A 40 4.82 15.16 -12.32
C LEU A 40 6.35 15.03 -12.31
N PHE A 41 6.91 14.13 -11.49
CA PHE A 41 8.35 13.80 -11.46
C PHE A 41 8.63 12.41 -12.05
N GLY A 42 7.81 11.96 -13.00
CA GLY A 42 7.99 10.69 -13.69
C GLY A 42 7.57 9.46 -12.88
N GLY A 43 6.80 9.65 -11.80
CA GLY A 43 6.22 8.54 -11.04
C GLY A 43 5.23 7.74 -11.88
N THR A 44 5.35 6.43 -11.85
CA THR A 44 4.43 5.49 -12.50
C THR A 44 4.29 4.22 -11.66
N ARG A 45 3.25 3.42 -11.95
CA ARG A 45 3.06 2.09 -11.35
C ARG A 45 4.23 1.13 -11.56
N ASP A 46 5.12 1.42 -12.53
CA ASP A 46 6.26 0.59 -12.85
C ASP A 46 7.56 1.04 -12.14
N ASN A 47 7.47 2.00 -11.22
CA ASN A 47 8.57 2.37 -10.35
C ASN A 47 9.12 1.15 -9.60
N LYS A 48 10.44 1.04 -9.45
CA LYS A 48 11.11 -0.15 -8.88
C LYS A 48 10.73 -0.41 -7.43
N VAL A 49 10.48 0.64 -6.62
CA VAL A 49 10.00 0.51 -5.24
C VAL A 49 8.59 -0.07 -5.24
N VAL A 50 7.69 0.49 -6.07
CA VAL A 50 6.30 0.02 -6.23
C VAL A 50 6.25 -1.45 -6.66
N GLN A 51 7.04 -1.84 -7.66
CA GLN A 51 7.15 -3.24 -8.09
C GLN A 51 7.73 -4.15 -7.00
N THR A 52 8.61 -3.62 -6.14
CA THR A 52 9.17 -4.39 -5.02
C THR A 52 8.12 -4.65 -3.95
N LEU A 53 7.31 -3.63 -3.61
CA LEU A 53 6.16 -3.77 -2.74
C LEU A 53 5.15 -4.78 -3.31
N ALA A 54 4.82 -4.68 -4.60
CA ALA A 54 3.92 -5.63 -5.28
C ALA A 54 4.40 -7.08 -5.15
N ARG A 55 5.69 -7.32 -5.42
CA ARG A 55 6.29 -8.66 -5.26
C ARG A 55 6.28 -9.16 -3.82
N ALA A 56 6.36 -8.27 -2.83
CA ALA A 56 6.20 -8.65 -1.43
C ALA A 56 4.76 -9.06 -1.14
N MET A 57 3.78 -8.27 -1.58
CA MET A 57 2.35 -8.56 -1.38
C MET A 57 1.92 -9.87 -2.04
N VAL A 58 2.35 -10.10 -3.29
CA VAL A 58 2.06 -11.37 -4.00
C VAL A 58 2.68 -12.56 -3.26
N ALA A 59 3.90 -12.43 -2.74
CA ALA A 59 4.54 -13.49 -1.96
C ALA A 59 3.82 -13.77 -0.62
N LEU A 60 3.10 -12.79 -0.07
CA LEU A 60 2.24 -12.91 1.12
C LEU A 60 0.82 -13.40 0.80
N GLY A 61 0.53 -13.70 -0.47
CA GLY A 61 -0.78 -14.21 -0.90
C GLY A 61 -1.82 -13.15 -1.24
N TYR A 62 -1.45 -11.87 -1.34
CA TYR A 62 -2.38 -10.81 -1.76
C TYR A 62 -2.42 -10.66 -3.27
N THR A 63 -3.59 -10.32 -3.84
CA THR A 63 -3.64 -9.70 -5.16
C THR A 63 -3.01 -8.30 -5.06
N SER A 64 -2.13 -7.92 -5.99
CA SER A 64 -1.48 -6.61 -5.98
C SER A 64 -2.05 -5.73 -7.09
N TRP A 65 -2.63 -4.59 -6.69
CA TRP A 65 -3.26 -3.59 -7.55
C TRP A 65 -2.38 -2.34 -7.59
N ARG A 66 -1.77 -2.08 -8.74
CA ARG A 66 -0.87 -0.94 -8.96
C ARG A 66 -1.49 0.01 -9.99
N PRO A 67 -2.31 0.98 -9.57
CA PRO A 67 -2.83 1.99 -10.49
C PRO A 67 -1.75 2.99 -10.91
N ASN A 68 -1.88 3.55 -12.10
CA ASN A 68 -1.31 4.84 -12.44
C ASN A 68 -2.24 5.94 -11.90
N PHE A 69 -1.68 6.95 -11.26
CA PHE A 69 -2.43 8.14 -10.88
C PHE A 69 -2.99 8.85 -12.12
N ARG A 70 -3.98 9.70 -11.89
CA ARG A 70 -4.60 10.53 -12.94
C ARG A 70 -3.53 11.29 -13.73
N GLY A 71 -3.70 11.35 -15.05
CA GLY A 71 -2.76 11.96 -15.97
C GLY A 71 -1.50 11.14 -16.27
N VAL A 72 -1.38 9.89 -15.75
CA VAL A 72 -0.25 8.99 -16.01
C VAL A 72 -0.69 7.79 -16.83
N GLY A 73 0.07 7.43 -17.86
CA GLY A 73 -0.26 6.31 -18.74
C GLY A 73 -1.60 6.54 -19.45
N GLN A 74 -2.51 5.58 -19.27
CA GLN A 74 -3.88 5.69 -19.80
C GLN A 74 -4.90 6.15 -18.75
N SER A 75 -4.47 6.55 -17.55
CA SER A 75 -5.35 7.10 -16.54
C SER A 75 -5.82 8.50 -16.93
N ALA A 76 -7.13 8.69 -16.93
CA ALA A 76 -7.79 9.97 -17.24
C ALA A 76 -7.53 11.02 -16.15
N GLY A 77 -7.90 12.28 -16.45
CA GLY A 77 -7.77 13.39 -15.53
C GLY A 77 -6.38 14.03 -15.52
N VAL A 78 -6.15 14.89 -14.53
CA VAL A 78 -4.90 15.63 -14.32
C VAL A 78 -4.55 15.55 -12.85
N HIS A 79 -3.26 15.73 -12.52
CA HIS A 79 -2.77 15.78 -11.13
C HIS A 79 -3.56 16.79 -10.30
N ASP A 80 -3.98 16.40 -9.08
CA ASP A 80 -4.88 17.16 -8.21
C ASP A 80 -4.40 17.14 -6.74
N GLU A 81 -3.08 17.32 -6.54
CA GLU A 81 -2.42 17.49 -5.22
C GLU A 81 -2.81 16.43 -4.16
N GLY A 82 -3.20 15.25 -4.60
CA GLY A 82 -3.59 14.13 -3.75
C GLY A 82 -5.09 14.07 -3.42
N VAL A 83 -5.88 15.08 -3.80
CA VAL A 83 -7.34 15.08 -3.57
C VAL A 83 -8.01 14.08 -4.52
N GLY A 84 -7.92 14.33 -5.80
CA GLY A 84 -8.50 13.46 -6.81
C GLY A 84 -7.81 12.10 -6.88
N GLU A 85 -6.49 12.03 -6.64
CA GLU A 85 -5.76 10.76 -6.54
C GLU A 85 -6.30 9.89 -5.39
N THR A 86 -6.76 10.51 -4.29
CA THR A 86 -7.43 9.79 -3.20
C THR A 86 -8.75 9.16 -3.66
N ASP A 87 -9.56 9.91 -4.40
CA ASP A 87 -10.85 9.42 -4.89
C ASP A 87 -10.65 8.29 -5.92
N ASP A 88 -9.65 8.39 -6.79
CA ASP A 88 -9.28 7.33 -7.74
C ASP A 88 -8.84 6.06 -6.99
N LEU A 89 -8.00 6.18 -5.96
CA LEU A 89 -7.57 5.01 -5.17
C LEU A 89 -8.72 4.39 -4.38
N LEU A 90 -9.69 5.17 -3.91
CA LEU A 90 -10.90 4.62 -3.29
C LEU A 90 -11.73 3.79 -4.29
N ALA A 91 -11.81 4.21 -5.55
CA ALA A 91 -12.43 3.42 -6.62
C ALA A 91 -11.64 2.11 -6.87
N VAL A 92 -10.31 2.16 -6.90
CA VAL A 92 -9.46 0.96 -7.01
C VAL A 92 -9.69 0.01 -5.82
N VAL A 93 -9.78 0.52 -4.59
CA VAL A 93 -10.09 -0.30 -3.40
C VAL A 93 -11.45 -0.97 -3.53
N ALA A 94 -12.48 -0.23 -3.97
CA ALA A 94 -13.81 -0.79 -4.18
C ALA A 94 -13.79 -1.93 -5.22
N HIS A 95 -13.09 -1.72 -6.33
CA HIS A 95 -12.93 -2.71 -7.38
C HIS A 95 -12.16 -3.96 -6.89
N ALA A 96 -11.07 -3.76 -6.12
CA ALA A 96 -10.29 -4.84 -5.54
C ALA A 96 -11.10 -5.69 -4.55
N ARG A 97 -11.95 -5.06 -3.73
CA ARG A 97 -12.88 -5.75 -2.83
C ARG A 97 -13.94 -6.55 -3.58
N ALA A 98 -14.55 -5.96 -4.62
CA ALA A 98 -15.50 -6.64 -5.47
C ALA A 98 -14.88 -7.87 -6.17
N HIS A 99 -13.65 -7.73 -6.66
CA HIS A 99 -12.90 -8.84 -7.24
C HIS A 99 -12.67 -9.95 -6.21
N ALA A 100 -12.23 -9.64 -4.99
CA ALA A 100 -12.02 -10.61 -3.94
C ALA A 100 -13.32 -11.36 -3.58
N ALA A 101 -14.45 -10.66 -3.50
CA ALA A 101 -15.75 -11.25 -3.27
C ALA A 101 -16.17 -12.18 -4.44
N SER A 102 -15.94 -11.79 -5.69
CA SER A 102 -16.30 -12.59 -6.87
C SER A 102 -15.56 -13.93 -6.97
N ILE A 103 -14.36 -14.02 -6.37
CA ILE A 103 -13.57 -15.26 -6.29
C ILE A 103 -13.73 -16.01 -4.96
N GLY A 104 -14.72 -15.64 -4.14
CA GLY A 104 -15.12 -16.38 -2.94
C GLY A 104 -14.25 -16.12 -1.69
N VAL A 105 -13.49 -15.02 -1.62
CA VAL A 105 -12.75 -14.68 -0.41
C VAL A 105 -13.72 -14.07 0.62
N ALA A 106 -14.07 -14.86 1.65
CA ALA A 106 -15.12 -14.49 2.61
C ALA A 106 -14.78 -13.23 3.46
N ARG A 107 -13.51 -13.05 3.83
CA ARG A 107 -13.01 -11.92 4.61
C ARG A 107 -11.72 -11.39 3.98
N PRO A 108 -11.81 -10.67 2.87
CA PRO A 108 -10.62 -10.19 2.17
C PRO A 108 -9.91 -9.12 2.99
N ARG A 109 -8.66 -9.38 3.36
CA ARG A 109 -7.79 -8.38 3.97
C ARG A 109 -7.43 -7.30 2.96
N LEU A 110 -7.30 -6.06 3.43
CA LEU A 110 -6.86 -4.92 2.63
C LEU A 110 -5.55 -4.35 3.17
N VAL A 111 -4.54 -4.32 2.33
CA VAL A 111 -3.29 -3.61 2.59
C VAL A 111 -3.22 -2.38 1.70
N LEU A 112 -2.95 -1.22 2.27
CA LEU A 112 -2.60 -0.01 1.55
C LEU A 112 -1.09 0.19 1.63
N ALA A 113 -0.43 0.37 0.49
CA ALA A 113 1.01 0.64 0.44
C ALA A 113 1.29 1.82 -0.46
N GLY A 114 2.26 2.67 -0.10
CA GLY A 114 2.62 3.83 -0.91
C GLY A 114 4.09 4.17 -0.83
N PHE A 115 4.62 4.71 -1.93
CA PHE A 115 5.97 5.24 -2.01
C PHE A 115 5.94 6.75 -2.26
N SER A 116 6.68 7.52 -1.46
CA SER A 116 6.82 8.97 -1.60
C SER A 116 5.45 9.68 -1.61
N PHE A 117 5.09 10.40 -2.65
CA PHE A 117 3.76 10.99 -2.84
C PHE A 117 2.63 9.94 -2.68
N GLY A 118 2.84 8.74 -3.20
CA GLY A 118 1.88 7.64 -3.01
C GLY A 118 1.66 7.28 -1.54
N SER A 119 2.65 7.47 -0.66
CA SER A 119 2.47 7.27 0.78
C SER A 119 1.51 8.32 1.38
N TYR A 120 1.63 9.58 0.98
CA TYR A 120 0.70 10.64 1.38
C TYR A 120 -0.73 10.35 0.91
N VAL A 121 -0.92 9.99 -0.36
CA VAL A 121 -2.27 9.66 -0.86
C VAL A 121 -2.86 8.47 -0.11
N GLN A 122 -2.07 7.44 0.20
CA GLN A 122 -2.54 6.27 0.94
C GLN A 122 -2.95 6.59 2.39
N THR A 123 -2.33 7.57 3.05
CA THR A 123 -2.80 8.00 4.38
C THR A 123 -4.18 8.63 4.32
N ARG A 124 -4.47 9.40 3.26
CA ARG A 124 -5.80 9.98 3.01
C ARG A 124 -6.83 8.88 2.71
N VAL A 125 -6.48 7.90 1.88
CA VAL A 125 -7.34 6.73 1.60
C VAL A 125 -7.64 5.98 2.90
N ALA A 126 -6.63 5.70 3.72
CA ALA A 126 -6.79 5.02 5.00
C ALA A 126 -7.73 5.78 5.95
N ALA A 127 -7.59 7.11 6.04
CA ALA A 127 -8.47 7.97 6.83
C ALA A 127 -9.93 7.89 6.33
N ARG A 128 -10.16 8.04 5.02
CA ARG A 128 -11.49 7.96 4.41
C ARG A 128 -12.16 6.59 4.59
N LEU A 129 -11.39 5.51 4.49
CA LEU A 129 -11.91 4.16 4.74
C LEU A 129 -12.30 3.95 6.21
N ARG A 130 -11.51 4.48 7.14
CA ARG A 130 -11.81 4.44 8.58
C ARG A 130 -13.08 5.24 8.92
N GLU A 131 -13.22 6.44 8.38
CA GLU A 131 -14.43 7.28 8.54
C GLU A 131 -15.70 6.57 8.04
N ARG A 132 -15.58 5.73 7.00
CA ARG A 132 -16.68 4.93 6.43
C ARG A 132 -16.92 3.62 7.19
N GLY A 133 -16.20 3.32 8.26
CA GLY A 133 -16.32 2.07 9.03
C GLY A 133 -15.71 0.83 8.36
N HIS A 134 -14.89 1.01 7.31
CA HIS A 134 -14.26 -0.06 6.55
C HIS A 134 -12.73 0.14 6.44
N PRO A 135 -12.01 0.21 7.58
CA PRO A 135 -10.57 0.48 7.57
C PRO A 135 -9.79 -0.55 6.76
N ALA A 136 -8.58 -0.17 6.36
CA ALA A 136 -7.59 -1.12 5.87
C ALA A 136 -7.00 -1.90 7.06
N ASP A 137 -6.63 -3.15 6.81
CA ASP A 137 -6.01 -4.01 7.84
C ASP A 137 -4.56 -3.61 8.12
N ARG A 138 -3.86 -3.08 7.14
CA ARG A 138 -2.47 -2.61 7.28
C ARG A 138 -2.18 -1.44 6.36
N LEU A 139 -1.30 -0.55 6.83
CA LEU A 139 -0.75 0.56 6.06
C LEU A 139 0.78 0.45 6.00
N VAL A 140 1.36 0.61 4.81
CA VAL A 140 2.81 0.55 4.56
C VAL A 140 3.24 1.83 3.86
N LEU A 141 4.08 2.61 4.50
CA LEU A 141 4.58 3.89 4.00
C LEU A 141 6.10 3.79 3.76
N VAL A 142 6.52 3.99 2.53
CA VAL A 142 7.93 3.94 2.13
C VAL A 142 8.35 5.32 1.62
N GLY A 143 9.41 5.89 2.20
CA GLY A 143 9.87 7.24 1.86
C GLY A 143 8.74 8.28 2.05
N ALA A 144 8.09 8.27 3.22
CA ALA A 144 6.88 9.04 3.49
C ALA A 144 7.09 10.55 3.24
N ALA A 145 6.27 11.16 2.37
CA ALA A 145 6.46 12.52 1.84
C ALA A 145 6.09 13.64 2.85
N VAL A 146 6.40 13.46 4.12
CA VAL A 146 6.01 14.32 5.26
C VAL A 146 6.60 15.72 5.25
N SER A 147 7.68 15.96 4.51
CA SER A 147 8.30 17.28 4.38
C SER A 147 7.63 18.17 3.33
N ARG A 148 6.76 17.61 2.50
CA ARG A 148 6.12 18.30 1.38
C ARG A 148 4.61 18.35 1.46
N PHE A 149 4.01 17.40 2.21
CA PHE A 149 2.57 17.25 2.32
C PHE A 149 2.19 17.13 3.79
N ASP A 150 1.00 17.62 4.12
CA ASP A 150 0.42 17.42 5.45
C ASP A 150 -0.07 15.97 5.60
N VAL A 151 0.84 15.11 6.05
CA VAL A 151 0.56 13.72 6.36
C VAL A 151 -0.01 13.65 7.78
N GLY A 152 -1.31 13.43 7.87
CA GLY A 152 -2.02 13.32 9.15
C GLY A 152 -1.58 12.11 9.99
N SER A 153 -2.34 11.84 11.06
CA SER A 153 -2.11 10.67 11.91
C SER A 153 -2.50 9.38 11.19
N VAL A 154 -1.74 8.33 11.47
CA VAL A 154 -1.91 6.99 10.89
C VAL A 154 -2.14 5.95 12.00
N PRO A 155 -2.66 4.74 11.70
CA PRO A 155 -2.75 3.66 12.67
C PRO A 155 -1.39 3.34 13.31
N ALA A 156 -1.39 3.02 14.60
CA ALA A 156 -0.18 2.74 15.38
C ALA A 156 0.62 1.53 14.86
N ASP A 157 -0.03 0.62 14.15
CA ASP A 157 0.56 -0.56 13.52
C ASP A 157 1.04 -0.34 12.07
N THR A 158 1.10 0.93 11.64
CA THR A 158 1.62 1.31 10.32
C THR A 158 3.11 0.98 10.20
N LEU A 159 3.49 0.28 9.13
CA LEU A 159 4.90 0.06 8.81
C LEU A 159 5.44 1.28 8.06
N VAL A 160 6.35 2.01 8.69
CA VAL A 160 7.10 3.10 8.07
C VAL A 160 8.52 2.65 7.77
N VAL A 161 8.94 2.74 6.50
CA VAL A 161 10.31 2.40 6.06
C VAL A 161 10.93 3.60 5.37
N HIS A 162 12.14 3.98 5.80
CA HIS A 162 12.81 5.17 5.26
C HIS A 162 14.30 4.94 5.01
N GLY A 163 14.87 5.68 4.05
CA GLY A 163 16.29 5.66 3.76
C GLY A 163 17.07 6.60 4.68
N GLU A 164 18.22 6.15 5.20
CA GLU A 164 19.05 6.99 6.08
C GLU A 164 19.56 8.26 5.38
N VAL A 165 19.93 8.14 4.10
CA VAL A 165 20.50 9.22 3.29
C VAL A 165 19.52 9.70 2.21
N ASP A 166 18.22 9.68 2.52
CA ASP A 166 17.18 10.19 1.65
C ASP A 166 17.33 11.72 1.49
N ASP A 167 17.67 12.16 0.28
CA ASP A 167 17.88 13.57 -0.10
C ASP A 167 16.59 14.28 -0.57
N THR A 168 15.53 13.52 -0.80
CA THR A 168 14.22 14.03 -1.25
C THR A 168 13.30 14.32 -0.07
N VAL A 169 13.27 13.41 0.91
CA VAL A 169 12.56 13.57 2.19
C VAL A 169 13.55 13.34 3.32
N PRO A 170 14.03 14.39 3.99
CA PRO A 170 14.99 14.25 5.07
C PRO A 170 14.48 13.32 6.19
N LEU A 171 15.33 12.38 6.64
CA LEU A 171 14.99 11.43 7.71
C LEU A 171 14.49 12.15 8.98
N GLN A 172 15.09 13.32 9.30
CA GLN A 172 14.67 14.11 10.46
C GLN A 172 13.19 14.53 10.37
N ALA A 173 12.70 14.90 9.19
CA ALA A 173 11.28 15.24 9.00
C ALA A 173 10.35 14.04 9.29
N VAL A 174 10.79 12.83 8.90
CA VAL A 174 10.04 11.61 9.20
C VAL A 174 10.03 11.32 10.71
N PHE A 175 11.16 11.50 11.41
CA PHE A 175 11.21 11.35 12.85
C PHE A 175 10.35 12.38 13.58
N ASP A 176 10.32 13.63 13.14
CA ASP A 176 9.52 14.69 13.76
C ASP A 176 8.01 14.44 13.58
N TRP A 177 7.60 13.92 12.42
CA TRP A 177 6.24 13.50 12.18
C TRP A 177 5.86 12.26 13.01
N ALA A 178 6.71 11.23 13.01
CA ALA A 178 6.47 9.96 13.69
C ALA A 178 6.44 10.12 15.23
N ARG A 179 7.33 10.99 15.79
CA ARG A 179 7.43 11.24 17.24
C ARG A 179 6.12 11.74 17.84
N ARG A 180 5.36 12.57 17.11
CA ARG A 180 4.08 13.13 17.58
C ARG A 180 3.00 12.05 17.81
N GLN A 181 3.17 10.87 17.28
CA GLN A 181 2.21 9.77 17.35
C GLN A 181 2.87 8.45 17.82
N GLU A 182 4.09 8.53 18.36
CA GLU A 182 4.86 7.40 18.88
C GLU A 182 5.02 6.25 17.88
N LEU A 183 5.15 6.59 16.59
CA LEU A 183 5.17 5.62 15.50
C LEU A 183 6.59 5.11 15.24
N PRO A 184 6.85 3.80 15.27
CA PRO A 184 8.15 3.25 14.92
C PRO A 184 8.53 3.49 13.46
N VAL A 185 9.81 3.81 13.22
CA VAL A 185 10.36 3.99 11.87
C VAL A 185 11.50 3.01 11.65
N VAL A 186 11.39 2.20 10.60
CA VAL A 186 12.46 1.31 10.15
C VAL A 186 13.38 2.08 9.20
N VAL A 187 14.60 2.37 9.64
CA VAL A 187 15.59 3.09 8.83
C VAL A 187 16.54 2.10 8.18
N LEU A 188 16.74 2.23 6.86
CA LEU A 188 17.71 1.43 6.12
C LEU A 188 19.04 2.19 6.00
N PRO A 189 20.13 1.68 6.62
CA PRO A 189 21.45 2.32 6.55
C PRO A 189 21.95 2.48 5.11
N GLY A 190 22.39 3.70 4.76
CA GLY A 190 22.92 4.07 3.47
C GLY A 190 21.93 3.93 2.31
N ALA A 191 20.64 3.87 2.57
CA ALA A 191 19.62 3.89 1.52
C ALA A 191 19.23 5.34 1.18
N ASP A 192 19.16 5.63 -0.11
CA ASP A 192 18.60 6.86 -0.66
C ASP A 192 17.07 6.78 -0.82
N HIS A 193 16.45 7.85 -1.37
CA HIS A 193 15.00 7.91 -1.58
C HIS A 193 14.45 6.73 -2.40
N PHE A 194 15.16 6.30 -3.43
CA PHE A 194 14.73 5.22 -4.33
C PHE A 194 15.21 3.83 -3.91
N PHE A 195 15.88 3.72 -2.76
CA PHE A 195 16.41 2.46 -2.24
C PHE A 195 17.33 1.74 -3.23
N HIS A 196 18.18 2.48 -3.95
CA HIS A 196 19.15 1.91 -4.88
C HIS A 196 19.99 0.85 -4.18
N ARG A 197 20.10 -0.34 -4.81
CA ARG A 197 20.82 -1.53 -4.28
C ARG A 197 20.26 -2.07 -2.95
N LYS A 198 19.15 -1.51 -2.41
CA LYS A 198 18.53 -1.91 -1.13
C LYS A 198 17.12 -2.51 -1.30
N LEU A 199 16.60 -2.64 -2.54
CA LEU A 199 15.25 -3.13 -2.80
C LEU A 199 14.99 -4.55 -2.25
N THR A 200 16.01 -5.43 -2.26
CA THR A 200 15.91 -6.77 -1.66
C THR A 200 15.73 -6.69 -0.15
N LEU A 201 16.44 -5.77 0.52
CA LEU A 201 16.31 -5.54 1.95
C LEU A 201 14.94 -4.94 2.28
N LEU A 202 14.49 -3.94 1.53
CA LEU A 202 13.13 -3.40 1.64
C LEU A 202 12.06 -4.51 1.54
N LYS A 203 12.17 -5.38 0.52
CA LYS A 203 11.25 -6.52 0.38
C LYS A 203 11.25 -7.42 1.61
N ARG A 204 12.42 -7.76 2.16
CA ARG A 204 12.53 -8.61 3.35
C ARG A 204 11.88 -7.98 4.58
N ILE A 205 12.04 -6.67 4.78
CA ILE A 205 11.41 -5.94 5.89
C ILE A 205 9.89 -6.02 5.77
N VAL A 206 9.34 -5.73 4.58
CA VAL A 206 7.88 -5.79 4.35
C VAL A 206 7.35 -7.21 4.56
N LEU A 207 8.04 -8.24 4.04
CA LEU A 207 7.66 -9.64 4.25
C LEU A 207 7.68 -10.03 5.73
N GLY A 208 8.70 -9.64 6.49
CA GLY A 208 8.81 -9.95 7.91
C GLY A 208 7.72 -9.27 8.74
N ALA A 209 7.50 -7.97 8.54
CA ALA A 209 6.52 -7.20 9.30
C ALA A 209 5.08 -7.67 9.07
N LEU A 210 4.69 -7.88 7.80
CA LEU A 210 3.32 -8.29 7.49
C LEU A 210 3.09 -9.80 7.69
N GLY A 211 4.12 -10.63 7.52
CA GLY A 211 4.03 -12.08 7.79
C GLY A 211 3.85 -12.37 9.27
N ALA A 212 4.59 -11.69 10.14
CA ALA A 212 4.44 -11.81 11.60
C ALA A 212 3.05 -11.38 12.07
N ALA A 213 2.53 -10.26 11.54
CA ALA A 213 1.17 -9.79 11.85
C ALA A 213 0.10 -10.81 11.43
N ALA A 214 0.23 -11.41 10.24
CA ALA A 214 -0.72 -12.42 9.77
C ALA A 214 -0.73 -13.67 10.66
N ALA A 215 0.42 -14.09 11.20
CA ALA A 215 0.55 -15.21 12.12
C ALA A 215 -0.08 -14.91 13.49
N ALA A 216 0.09 -13.67 14.00
CA ALA A 216 -0.52 -13.24 15.26
C ALA A 216 -2.05 -13.22 15.17
N ASP A 217 -2.60 -12.71 14.07
CA ASP A 217 -4.05 -12.65 13.84
C ASP A 217 -4.67 -14.06 13.72
N ALA A 218 -3.93 -15.04 13.19
CA ALA A 218 -4.39 -16.43 13.09
C ALA A 218 -4.41 -17.17 14.45
N GLY A 219 -3.50 -16.78 15.37
CA GLY A 219 -3.41 -17.36 16.71
C GLY A 219 -4.44 -16.84 17.72
N THR A 220 -5.15 -15.77 17.41
CA THR A 220 -6.18 -15.15 18.28
C THR A 220 -7.61 -15.56 17.94
N ALA A 221 -7.83 -16.51 17.01
CA ALA A 221 -9.16 -17.06 16.77
C ALA A 221 -9.68 -17.77 18.03
N PRO A 222 -10.88 -17.41 18.57
CA PRO A 222 -11.41 -18.05 19.75
C PRO A 222 -11.65 -19.54 19.48
N ASP A 223 -11.15 -20.40 20.39
CA ASP A 223 -11.50 -21.81 20.43
C ASP A 223 -13.02 -21.96 20.36
N SER A 224 -13.53 -22.66 19.36
CA SER A 224 -14.94 -23.04 19.31
C SER A 224 -15.24 -23.86 20.56
N PRO A 225 -16.32 -23.55 21.32
CA PRO A 225 -16.70 -24.36 22.44
C PRO A 225 -16.99 -25.79 21.94
N ALA A 226 -16.25 -26.72 22.50
CA ALA A 226 -16.50 -28.16 22.29
C ALA A 226 -17.97 -28.44 22.57
N SER A 227 -18.68 -28.96 21.56
CA SER A 227 -20.02 -29.52 21.69
C SER A 227 -19.95 -30.68 22.68
N GLY A 228 -20.31 -30.41 23.94
CA GLY A 228 -20.51 -31.44 24.94
C GLY A 228 -21.72 -32.24 24.59
N GLU A 229 -21.49 -33.49 24.19
CA GLU A 229 -22.50 -34.54 24.17
C GLU A 229 -23.02 -34.80 25.58
N ARG A 230 -24.34 -34.75 25.73
CA ARG A 230 -25.10 -35.61 26.63
C ARG A 230 -26.43 -35.96 25.95
#